data_ad03f03727ae8e1fa2a86c04b1f3fb5b
#
_entry.id   ad03f03727ae8e1fa2a86c04b1f3fb5b
#
_cell.length_a   1.000
_cell.length_b   1.000
_cell.length_c   1.000
_cell.angle_alpha   90.00
_cell.angle_beta   90.00
_cell.angle_gamma   90.00
#
_symmetry.space_group_name_H-M   'P 1'
#
loop_
_entity.id
_entity.type
_entity.pdbx_description
1 polymer ?
#
loop_
_entity_poly.entity_id
_entity_poly.type
_entity_poly.pdbx_seq_one_letter_code
_entity_poly.pdbx_strand_id
1 'polypeptide(L)'
;MKKILFYIIVALRIGGAVFYMTNKSFVLGRVGMSFANKPVDAATTDSIGNVAKDGKRVLVAYFSWGGNTRKLAQSIHRQVGGDIIEIRPVKPYPEGYKATVKVVKQELDSGTLPEINVAKVDMKDYDTILVGYPIWFHREPLVVDKFLRSIDTTGKTILPFATSGGSPIEASVTTISKAAPNAKLGDALLANDKGLVNPWLKKYNLIK
;
A
#
# COMPACT_ATOMS: atom_id res chain seq x y z
N MET A 1 12.05 -43.64 -40.43
CA MET A 1 11.06 -42.54 -40.40
C MET A 1 10.99 -42.00 -38.98
N LYS A 2 11.64 -40.85 -38.74
CA LYS A 2 11.67 -40.20 -37.41
C LYS A 2 10.38 -39.40 -37.24
N LYS A 3 9.53 -39.79 -36.27
CA LYS A 3 8.33 -39.04 -35.89
C LYS A 3 8.79 -37.78 -35.15
N ILE A 4 8.62 -36.61 -35.77
CA ILE A 4 8.81 -35.32 -35.13
C ILE A 4 7.60 -35.08 -34.25
N LEU A 5 7.81 -35.09 -32.94
CA LEU A 5 6.78 -34.81 -31.94
C LEU A 5 6.67 -33.29 -31.76
N PHE A 6 5.62 -32.69 -32.30
CA PHE A 6 5.30 -31.26 -32.08
C PHE A 6 4.78 -31.09 -30.63
N TYR A 7 5.51 -30.34 -29.82
CA TYR A 7 5.04 -29.91 -28.51
C TYR A 7 4.30 -28.59 -28.66
N ILE A 8 3.01 -28.59 -28.33
CA ILE A 8 2.24 -27.36 -28.18
C ILE A 8 2.36 -26.96 -26.71
N ILE A 9 3.04 -25.86 -26.45
CA ILE A 9 3.10 -25.25 -25.12
C ILE A 9 2.01 -24.20 -25.05
N VAL A 10 0.95 -24.49 -24.30
CA VAL A 10 -0.07 -23.48 -23.99
C VAL A 10 0.20 -22.95 -22.59
N ALA A 11 0.57 -21.68 -22.49
CA ALA A 11 0.75 -21.00 -21.22
C ALA A 11 -0.53 -20.23 -20.87
N LEU A 12 -1.24 -20.70 -19.85
CA LEU A 12 -2.37 -19.97 -19.27
C LEU A 12 -1.89 -19.22 -18.03
N ARG A 13 -2.04 -17.90 -18.02
CA ARG A 13 -1.79 -17.07 -16.82
C ARG A 13 -3.10 -16.86 -16.07
N ILE A 14 -3.23 -17.51 -14.93
CA ILE A 14 -4.32 -17.24 -13.99
C ILE A 14 -3.67 -17.00 -12.62
N GLY A 15 -3.75 -15.77 -12.12
CA GLY A 15 -3.43 -15.48 -10.72
C GLY A 15 -1.98 -15.70 -10.30
N GLY A 16 -0.98 -15.39 -11.13
CA GLY A 16 0.43 -15.42 -10.73
C GLY A 16 1.11 -16.80 -10.78
N ALA A 17 0.44 -17.85 -11.25
CA ALA A 17 1.04 -19.17 -11.50
C ALA A 17 1.16 -19.42 -13.01
N VAL A 18 2.30 -19.95 -13.45
CA VAL A 18 2.51 -20.39 -14.83
C VAL A 18 2.38 -21.90 -14.87
N PHE A 19 1.40 -22.40 -15.60
CA PHE A 19 1.17 -23.85 -15.79
C PHE A 19 1.73 -24.28 -17.12
N TYR A 20 2.56 -25.35 -17.11
CA TYR A 20 3.04 -26.00 -18.32
C TYR A 20 2.34 -27.35 -18.48
N MET A 21 1.67 -27.54 -19.62
CA MET A 21 1.16 -28.87 -19.98
C MET A 21 2.14 -29.58 -20.90
N THR A 22 2.64 -30.71 -20.48
CA THR A 22 3.34 -31.66 -21.33
C THR A 22 2.52 -32.94 -21.44
N ASN A 23 2.62 -33.61 -22.60
CA ASN A 23 1.72 -34.71 -23.00
C ASN A 23 1.78 -35.98 -22.15
N LYS A 24 2.49 -35.99 -21.01
CA LYS A 24 2.61 -37.18 -20.13
C LYS A 24 2.64 -36.92 -18.62
N SER A 25 2.68 -35.69 -18.14
CA SER A 25 2.70 -35.44 -16.69
C SER A 25 2.33 -34.00 -16.37
N PHE A 26 1.50 -33.84 -15.37
CA PHE A 26 1.21 -32.56 -14.78
C PHE A 26 2.37 -32.21 -13.85
N VAL A 27 3.26 -31.32 -14.25
CA VAL A 27 4.33 -30.83 -13.38
C VAL A 27 3.93 -29.47 -12.84
N LEU A 28 3.63 -29.42 -11.54
CA LEU A 28 3.39 -28.18 -10.82
C LEU A 28 4.75 -27.48 -10.61
N GLY A 29 5.13 -26.62 -11.53
CA GLY A 29 6.27 -25.72 -11.32
C GLY A 29 5.92 -24.70 -10.27
N ARG A 30 6.31 -24.95 -9.01
CA ARG A 30 6.26 -23.96 -7.94
C ARG A 30 7.30 -22.89 -8.27
N VAL A 31 6.91 -21.83 -8.97
CA VAL A 31 7.66 -20.57 -8.92
C VAL A 31 7.52 -20.10 -7.50
N GLY A 32 8.57 -20.32 -6.70
CA GLY A 32 8.63 -19.86 -5.34
C GLY A 32 8.60 -18.35 -5.30
N MET A 33 7.40 -17.77 -5.33
CA MET A 33 7.19 -16.49 -4.67
C MET A 33 7.23 -16.80 -3.17
N SER A 34 8.42 -16.83 -2.64
CA SER A 34 8.65 -16.72 -1.21
C SER A 34 8.10 -15.34 -0.82
N PHE A 35 6.87 -15.30 -0.36
CA PHE A 35 6.39 -14.22 0.47
C PHE A 35 7.03 -14.40 1.85
N ALA A 36 8.36 -14.42 1.86
CA ALA A 36 9.07 -14.33 3.11
C ALA A 36 8.70 -12.98 3.71
N ASN A 37 7.83 -12.99 4.72
CA ASN A 37 7.89 -12.02 5.78
C ASN A 37 9.29 -12.15 6.41
N LYS A 38 10.32 -11.61 5.75
CA LYS A 38 11.53 -11.29 6.47
C LYS A 38 11.11 -10.37 7.60
N PRO A 39 11.48 -10.65 8.85
CA PRO A 39 11.46 -9.64 9.87
C PRO A 39 12.30 -8.50 9.28
N VAL A 40 11.66 -7.45 8.85
CA VAL A 40 12.36 -6.21 8.55
C VAL A 40 12.60 -5.62 9.91
N ASP A 41 13.86 -5.66 10.31
CA ASP A 41 14.36 -4.99 11.50
C ASP A 41 13.72 -3.63 11.65
N ALA A 42 13.51 -3.23 12.93
CA ALA A 42 12.85 -2.03 13.39
C ALA A 42 12.81 -0.92 12.35
N ALA A 43 11.59 -0.41 12.10
CA ALA A 43 11.25 0.77 11.32
C ALA A 43 12.47 1.46 10.71
N THR A 44 12.80 1.14 9.47
CA THR A 44 13.81 1.88 8.74
C THR A 44 13.27 3.28 8.55
N THR A 45 13.55 4.14 9.50
CA THR A 45 13.52 5.58 9.30
C THR A 45 14.74 5.84 8.41
N ASP A 46 14.57 5.91 7.12
CA ASP A 46 15.52 6.61 6.27
C ASP A 46 15.36 8.10 6.60
N SER A 47 15.94 8.46 7.78
CA SER A 47 16.02 9.83 8.25
C SER A 47 17.03 10.57 7.39
N ILE A 48 16.58 11.02 6.25
CA ILE A 48 17.23 12.15 5.60
C ILE A 48 16.31 13.33 5.92
N GLY A 49 16.68 14.10 6.95
CA GLY A 49 15.98 15.31 7.34
C GLY A 49 15.87 16.25 6.15
N ASN A 50 14.81 16.14 5.40
CA ASN A 50 14.62 16.89 4.17
C ASN A 50 13.21 17.46 4.12
N VAL A 51 13.22 18.76 4.19
CA VAL A 51 12.17 19.61 3.63
C VAL A 51 11.94 19.14 2.19
N ALA A 52 10.70 18.87 1.80
CA ALA A 52 10.33 18.64 0.40
C ALA A 52 10.91 19.76 -0.47
N LYS A 53 11.20 19.47 -1.74
CA LYS A 53 11.90 20.39 -2.67
C LYS A 53 11.35 21.82 -2.71
N ASP A 54 10.16 22.07 -2.16
CA ASP A 54 9.48 23.36 -2.10
C ASP A 54 9.35 23.94 -0.66
N GLY A 55 10.18 23.52 0.29
CA GLY A 55 10.10 23.99 1.67
C GLY A 55 8.96 23.36 2.49
N LYS A 56 8.14 22.48 1.92
CA LYS A 56 7.08 21.76 2.61
C LYS A 56 7.64 20.53 3.32
N ARG A 57 7.21 20.29 4.55
CA ARG A 57 7.58 19.10 5.30
C ARG A 57 6.59 17.98 5.00
N VAL A 58 7.08 16.91 4.38
CA VAL A 58 6.27 15.79 3.89
C VAL A 58 6.55 14.53 4.67
N LEU A 59 5.49 13.84 5.09
CA LEU A 59 5.53 12.47 5.59
C LEU A 59 4.81 11.55 4.59
N VAL A 60 5.47 10.48 4.18
CA VAL A 60 4.84 9.38 3.43
C VAL A 60 4.58 8.23 4.42
N ALA A 61 3.34 8.07 4.84
CA ALA A 61 2.91 6.98 5.72
C ALA A 61 2.15 5.94 4.91
N TYR A 62 2.48 4.66 5.01
CA TYR A 62 1.79 3.65 4.22
C TYR A 62 1.65 2.31 4.93
N PHE A 63 0.60 1.57 4.56
CA PHE A 63 0.45 0.16 4.84
C PHE A 63 0.54 -0.66 3.55
N SER A 64 1.20 -1.81 3.61
CA SER A 64 1.28 -2.72 2.46
C SER A 64 1.31 -4.18 2.90
N TRP A 65 0.35 -4.98 2.40
CA TRP A 65 0.31 -6.43 2.65
C TRP A 65 1.13 -7.21 1.62
N GLY A 66 0.87 -6.99 0.33
CA GLY A 66 1.52 -7.72 -0.78
C GLY A 66 2.70 -7.00 -1.42
N GLY A 67 3.15 -5.84 -0.88
CA GLY A 67 4.29 -5.08 -1.37
C GLY A 67 3.99 -4.08 -2.50
N ASN A 68 2.81 -4.07 -3.11
CA ASN A 68 2.49 -3.13 -4.20
C ASN A 68 2.44 -1.68 -3.71
N THR A 69 1.73 -1.43 -2.62
CA THR A 69 1.66 -0.09 -2.01
C THR A 69 3.03 0.36 -1.51
N ARG A 70 3.85 -0.54 -0.96
CA ARG A 70 5.24 -0.22 -0.55
C ARG A 70 6.07 0.28 -1.73
N LYS A 71 6.04 -0.42 -2.87
CA LYS A 71 6.76 0.00 -4.09
C LYS A 71 6.32 1.39 -4.56
N LEU A 72 5.02 1.65 -4.52
CA LEU A 72 4.45 2.95 -4.87
C LEU A 72 4.88 4.03 -3.87
N ALA A 73 4.75 3.79 -2.57
CA ALA A 73 5.16 4.72 -1.51
C ALA A 73 6.64 5.10 -1.62
N GLN A 74 7.52 4.13 -1.84
CA GLN A 74 8.94 4.37 -2.07
C GLN A 74 9.20 5.17 -3.36
N SER A 75 8.42 4.94 -4.42
CA SER A 75 8.53 5.70 -5.66
C SER A 75 8.10 7.16 -5.47
N ILE A 76 7.02 7.40 -4.74
CA ILE A 76 6.55 8.73 -4.38
C ILE A 76 7.60 9.42 -3.48
N HIS A 77 8.05 8.76 -2.42
CA HIS A 77 9.05 9.31 -1.50
C HIS A 77 10.33 9.76 -2.21
N ARG A 78 10.86 8.97 -3.14
CA ARG A 78 12.05 9.38 -3.92
C ARG A 78 11.84 10.66 -4.72
N GLN A 79 10.61 10.99 -5.08
CA GLN A 79 10.28 12.19 -5.84
C GLN A 79 10.05 13.40 -4.94
N VAL A 80 9.29 13.22 -3.85
CA VAL A 80 8.90 14.31 -2.96
C VAL A 80 9.92 14.60 -1.86
N GLY A 81 10.76 13.63 -1.49
CA GLY A 81 11.62 13.70 -0.30
C GLY A 81 10.82 13.59 1.00
N GLY A 82 11.34 14.17 2.08
CA GLY A 82 10.74 14.07 3.42
C GLY A 82 10.98 12.72 4.08
N ASP A 83 10.11 12.32 4.99
CA ASP A 83 10.22 11.06 5.71
C ASP A 83 9.25 10.01 5.17
N ILE A 84 9.62 8.72 5.33
CA ILE A 84 8.77 7.60 4.96
C ILE A 84 8.65 6.62 6.12
N ILE A 85 7.43 6.23 6.47
CA ILE A 85 7.14 5.26 7.53
C ILE A 85 6.18 4.19 7.05
N GLU A 86 6.38 2.96 7.52
CA GLU A 86 5.45 1.86 7.28
C GLU A 86 4.55 1.64 8.49
N ILE A 87 3.25 1.69 8.28
CA ILE A 87 2.25 1.33 9.27
C ILE A 87 2.15 -0.19 9.30
N ARG A 88 2.38 -0.83 10.44
CA ARG A 88 2.32 -2.28 10.59
C ARG A 88 1.35 -2.67 11.68
N PRO A 89 0.49 -3.68 11.47
CA PRO A 89 -0.23 -4.27 12.59
C PRO A 89 0.74 -4.97 13.54
N VAL A 90 0.50 -4.89 14.84
CA VAL A 90 1.28 -5.65 15.85
C VAL A 90 1.12 -7.15 15.60
N LYS A 91 -0.10 -7.60 15.30
CA LYS A 91 -0.38 -8.96 14.84
C LYS A 91 -0.46 -8.96 13.31
N PRO A 92 0.53 -9.51 12.60
CA PRO A 92 0.51 -9.52 11.14
C PRO A 92 -0.73 -10.20 10.57
N TYR A 93 -1.24 -9.68 9.46
CA TYR A 93 -2.28 -10.36 8.71
C TYR A 93 -1.75 -11.70 8.17
N PRO A 94 -2.61 -12.74 8.13
CA PRO A 94 -2.20 -14.05 7.66
C PRO A 94 -1.64 -14.03 6.22
N GLU A 95 -0.80 -15.00 5.91
CA GLU A 95 -0.45 -15.28 4.53
C GLU A 95 -1.65 -15.92 3.81
N GLY A 96 -1.91 -15.47 2.58
CA GLY A 96 -2.99 -15.99 1.76
C GLY A 96 -4.31 -15.22 1.87
N TYR A 97 -4.89 -15.00 0.70
CA TYR A 97 -6.04 -14.12 0.50
C TYR A 97 -7.26 -14.49 1.39
N LYS A 98 -7.67 -15.77 1.39
CA LYS A 98 -8.86 -16.22 2.13
C LYS A 98 -8.73 -16.01 3.65
N ALA A 99 -7.56 -16.29 4.19
CA ALA A 99 -7.32 -16.13 5.63
C ALA A 99 -7.31 -14.64 6.02
N THR A 100 -6.70 -13.79 5.20
CA THR A 100 -6.70 -12.33 5.40
C THR A 100 -8.10 -11.76 5.31
N VAL A 101 -8.89 -12.14 4.30
CA VAL A 101 -10.29 -11.73 4.15
C VAL A 101 -11.11 -12.05 5.40
N LYS A 102 -10.93 -13.24 5.99
CA LYS A 102 -11.64 -13.63 7.23
C LYS A 102 -11.30 -12.71 8.39
N VAL A 103 -10.01 -12.40 8.59
CA VAL A 103 -9.57 -11.52 9.68
C VAL A 103 -10.10 -10.10 9.48
N VAL A 104 -9.93 -9.54 8.28
CA VAL A 104 -10.38 -8.18 7.96
C VAL A 104 -11.91 -8.06 8.10
N LYS A 105 -12.65 -9.10 7.68
CA LYS A 105 -14.11 -9.11 7.89
C LYS A 105 -14.47 -9.09 9.38
N GLN A 106 -13.78 -9.85 10.21
CA GLN A 106 -13.99 -9.84 11.67
C GLN A 106 -13.68 -8.46 12.28
N GLU A 107 -12.59 -7.80 11.85
CA GLU A 107 -12.25 -6.44 12.27
C GLU A 107 -13.37 -5.45 11.90
N LEU A 108 -13.86 -5.52 10.67
CA LEU A 108 -14.94 -4.65 10.19
C LEU A 108 -16.26 -4.90 10.91
N ASP A 109 -16.64 -6.16 11.11
CA ASP A 109 -17.89 -6.55 11.76
C ASP A 109 -17.89 -6.15 13.26
N SER A 110 -16.72 -6.22 13.92
CA SER A 110 -16.59 -5.81 15.33
C SER A 110 -16.33 -4.31 15.52
N GLY A 111 -15.93 -3.59 14.49
CA GLY A 111 -15.48 -2.19 14.59
C GLY A 111 -14.19 -2.02 15.38
N THR A 112 -13.46 -3.10 15.68
CA THR A 112 -12.25 -3.07 16.49
C THR A 112 -11.06 -2.67 15.63
N LEU A 113 -10.42 -1.56 15.97
CA LEU A 113 -9.19 -1.13 15.29
C LEU A 113 -8.01 -1.99 15.77
N PRO A 114 -7.21 -2.53 14.85
CA PRO A 114 -6.04 -3.33 15.22
C PRO A 114 -4.97 -2.48 15.91
N GLU A 115 -4.22 -3.10 16.79
CA GLU A 115 -2.98 -2.52 17.35
C GLU A 115 -1.95 -2.36 16.23
N ILE A 116 -1.25 -1.21 16.23
CA ILE A 116 -0.25 -0.89 15.21
C ILE A 116 1.13 -0.65 15.82
N ASN A 117 2.13 -1.02 15.06
CA ASN A 117 3.52 -0.65 15.27
C ASN A 117 3.95 0.31 14.16
N VAL A 118 4.34 1.52 14.53
CA VAL A 118 4.75 2.57 13.61
C VAL A 118 5.89 3.37 14.23
N ALA A 119 6.85 3.83 13.41
CA ALA A 119 7.93 4.68 13.88
C ALA A 119 7.35 5.95 14.52
N LYS A 120 7.92 6.34 15.65
CA LYS A 120 7.55 7.59 16.30
C LYS A 120 8.02 8.77 15.45
N VAL A 121 7.08 9.63 15.11
CA VAL A 121 7.32 10.88 14.37
C VAL A 121 6.62 12.01 15.11
N ASP A 122 7.24 13.19 15.20
CA ASP A 122 6.55 14.36 15.73
C ASP A 122 5.72 15.00 14.61
N MET A 123 4.40 14.95 14.74
CA MET A 123 3.50 15.51 13.73
C MET A 123 3.69 17.00 13.50
N LYS A 124 4.28 17.73 14.46
CA LYS A 124 4.62 19.15 14.30
C LYS A 124 5.61 19.40 13.16
N ASP A 125 6.39 18.37 12.79
CA ASP A 125 7.40 18.48 11.76
C ASP A 125 6.82 18.40 10.33
N TYR A 126 5.53 18.11 10.17
CA TYR A 126 4.94 17.86 8.87
C TYR A 126 3.74 18.75 8.59
N ASP A 127 3.65 19.27 7.37
CA ASP A 127 2.52 20.04 6.86
C ASP A 127 1.63 19.17 5.96
N THR A 128 2.23 18.19 5.29
CA THR A 128 1.55 17.30 4.36
C THR A 128 1.87 15.83 4.68
N ILE A 129 0.82 15.02 4.75
CA ILE A 129 0.91 13.58 4.97
C ILE A 129 0.33 12.87 3.76
N LEU A 130 1.17 12.14 3.02
CA LEU A 130 0.75 11.24 1.96
C LEU A 130 0.44 9.89 2.59
N VAL A 131 -0.82 9.43 2.48
CA VAL A 131 -1.27 8.19 3.13
C VAL A 131 -1.52 7.11 2.10
N GLY A 132 -0.69 6.05 2.12
CA GLY A 132 -0.72 4.96 1.15
C GLY A 132 -1.35 3.67 1.67
N TYR A 133 -2.24 3.03 0.88
CA TYR A 133 -2.90 1.80 1.30
C TYR A 133 -3.40 0.96 0.12
N PRO A 134 -3.56 -0.37 0.28
CA PRO A 134 -4.38 -1.17 -0.62
C PRO A 134 -5.85 -0.97 -0.29
N ILE A 135 -6.73 -0.89 -1.28
CA ILE A 135 -8.19 -0.84 -1.02
C ILE A 135 -8.67 -2.24 -0.64
N TRP A 136 -9.21 -2.37 0.58
CA TRP A 136 -9.84 -3.58 1.10
C TRP A 136 -11.31 -3.30 1.45
N PHE A 137 -12.23 -4.11 0.97
CA PHE A 137 -13.67 -3.91 1.22
C PHE A 137 -14.14 -2.47 0.94
N HIS A 138 -13.68 -1.89 -0.19
CA HIS A 138 -14.00 -0.53 -0.64
C HIS A 138 -13.53 0.60 0.30
N ARG A 139 -12.61 0.33 1.22
CA ARG A 139 -12.06 1.32 2.14
C ARG A 139 -10.57 1.11 2.37
N GLU A 140 -9.94 2.02 3.11
CA GLU A 140 -8.61 1.78 3.68
C GLU A 140 -8.67 0.65 4.73
N PRO A 141 -7.60 -0.15 4.88
CA PRO A 141 -7.50 -1.11 5.97
C PRO A 141 -7.56 -0.44 7.35
N LEU A 142 -8.14 -1.11 8.34
CA LEU A 142 -8.34 -0.53 9.68
C LEU A 142 -7.02 -0.16 10.40
N VAL A 143 -5.88 -0.72 10.00
CA VAL A 143 -4.55 -0.27 10.46
C VAL A 143 -4.25 1.17 10.05
N VAL A 144 -4.72 1.60 8.88
CA VAL A 144 -4.58 2.99 8.40
C VAL A 144 -5.54 3.91 9.14
N ASP A 145 -6.78 3.47 9.35
CA ASP A 145 -7.76 4.19 10.20
C ASP A 145 -7.20 4.40 11.61
N LYS A 146 -6.65 3.34 12.23
CA LYS A 146 -5.99 3.42 13.54
C LYS A 146 -4.85 4.43 13.57
N PHE A 147 -4.00 4.42 12.55
CA PHE A 147 -2.90 5.38 12.43
C PHE A 147 -3.40 6.83 12.39
N LEU A 148 -4.36 7.12 11.51
CA LEU A 148 -4.91 8.48 11.35
C LEU A 148 -5.54 9.00 12.63
N ARG A 149 -6.25 8.14 13.38
CA ARG A 149 -6.83 8.49 14.69
C ARG A 149 -5.81 8.64 15.80
N SER A 150 -4.60 8.10 15.63
CA SER A 150 -3.55 8.14 16.65
C SER A 150 -2.62 9.33 16.54
N ILE A 151 -2.74 10.14 15.49
CA ILE A 151 -1.90 11.31 15.23
C ILE A 151 -2.70 12.61 15.25
N ASP A 152 -2.03 13.71 15.59
CA ASP A 152 -2.64 15.05 15.43
C ASP A 152 -2.60 15.49 13.97
N THR A 153 -3.77 15.57 13.37
CA THR A 153 -3.95 15.97 11.97
C THR A 153 -4.40 17.43 11.81
N THR A 154 -4.48 18.19 12.89
CA THR A 154 -4.95 19.58 12.88
C THR A 154 -4.10 20.46 11.97
N GLY A 155 -4.75 21.15 11.03
CA GLY A 155 -4.11 22.05 10.08
C GLY A 155 -3.25 21.37 9.01
N LYS A 156 -3.19 20.03 8.97
CA LYS A 156 -2.41 19.29 7.99
C LYS A 156 -3.20 19.01 6.71
N THR A 157 -2.48 18.85 5.62
CA THR A 157 -3.05 18.33 4.37
C THR A 157 -2.80 16.82 4.30
N ILE A 158 -3.87 16.03 4.15
CA ILE A 158 -3.78 14.59 3.89
C ILE A 158 -4.04 14.33 2.42
N LEU A 159 -3.12 13.62 1.78
CA LEU A 159 -3.18 13.22 0.37
C LEU A 159 -3.21 11.69 0.30
N PRO A 160 -4.40 11.07 0.15
CA PRO A 160 -4.51 9.63 0.04
C PRO A 160 -4.00 9.12 -1.30
N PHE A 161 -3.28 7.99 -1.30
CA PHE A 161 -2.97 7.25 -2.51
C PHE A 161 -3.18 5.75 -2.29
N ALA A 162 -3.78 5.09 -3.27
CA ALA A 162 -4.14 3.69 -3.12
C ALA A 162 -3.73 2.83 -4.30
N THR A 163 -3.53 1.54 -4.00
CA THR A 163 -3.45 0.46 -4.99
C THR A 163 -4.71 -0.40 -4.87
N SER A 164 -5.25 -0.86 -5.99
CA SER A 164 -6.48 -1.65 -6.00
C SER A 164 -6.44 -2.75 -7.06
N GLY A 165 -7.08 -3.87 -6.77
CA GLY A 165 -7.36 -4.92 -7.75
C GLY A 165 -8.61 -4.67 -8.59
N GLY A 166 -9.24 -3.48 -8.48
CA GLY A 166 -10.45 -3.12 -9.23
C GLY A 166 -11.48 -2.28 -8.45
N SER A 167 -11.32 -2.13 -7.12
CA SER A 167 -12.21 -1.25 -6.35
C SER A 167 -11.89 0.22 -6.59
N PRO A 168 -12.90 1.09 -6.72
CA PRO A 168 -12.72 2.52 -6.81
C PRO A 168 -12.27 3.13 -5.47
N ILE A 169 -11.72 4.35 -5.46
CA ILE A 169 -11.12 4.97 -4.27
C ILE A 169 -12.11 5.80 -3.45
N GLU A 170 -13.23 6.20 -4.01
CA GLU A 170 -14.15 7.21 -3.46
C GLU A 170 -14.68 6.85 -2.08
N ALA A 171 -15.04 5.57 -1.88
CA ALA A 171 -15.55 5.12 -0.58
C ALA A 171 -14.50 5.23 0.53
N SER A 172 -13.22 4.97 0.21
CA SER A 172 -12.11 5.10 1.16
C SER A 172 -11.81 6.55 1.52
N VAL A 173 -12.04 7.49 0.62
CA VAL A 173 -11.91 8.93 0.90
C VAL A 173 -12.84 9.36 2.03
N THR A 174 -14.08 8.87 2.01
CA THR A 174 -15.05 9.17 3.05
C THR A 174 -14.62 8.62 4.42
N THR A 175 -14.07 7.42 4.48
CA THR A 175 -13.62 6.82 5.75
C THR A 175 -12.35 7.49 6.28
N ILE A 176 -11.42 7.88 5.42
CA ILE A 176 -10.23 8.69 5.79
C ILE A 176 -10.64 10.04 6.36
N SER A 177 -11.61 10.73 5.74
CA SER A 177 -12.13 12.00 6.26
C SER A 177 -12.68 11.86 7.68
N LYS A 178 -13.35 10.74 7.98
CA LYS A 178 -13.85 10.45 9.35
C LYS A 178 -12.72 10.09 10.33
N ALA A 179 -11.64 9.48 9.86
CA ALA A 179 -10.51 9.12 10.68
C ALA A 179 -9.62 10.34 11.03
N ALA A 180 -9.61 11.36 10.16
CA ALA A 180 -8.82 12.59 10.32
C ALA A 180 -9.68 13.84 10.12
N PRO A 181 -10.67 14.11 10.99
CA PRO A 181 -11.68 15.16 10.78
C PRO A 181 -11.11 16.57 10.81
N ASN A 182 -9.94 16.77 11.43
CA ASN A 182 -9.30 18.09 11.56
C ASN A 182 -8.29 18.38 10.44
N ALA A 183 -8.12 17.46 9.51
CA ALA A 183 -7.22 17.62 8.36
C ALA A 183 -7.94 18.25 7.17
N LYS A 184 -7.17 18.93 6.32
CA LYS A 184 -7.59 19.24 4.97
C LYS A 184 -7.33 18.04 4.07
N LEU A 185 -8.39 17.42 3.57
CA LEU A 185 -8.27 16.30 2.64
C LEU A 185 -8.10 16.82 1.22
N GLY A 186 -7.03 16.39 0.53
CA GLY A 186 -6.83 16.63 -0.89
C GLY A 186 -7.36 15.48 -1.74
N ASP A 187 -7.22 15.60 -3.07
CA ASP A 187 -7.69 14.56 -3.97
C ASP A 187 -6.93 13.27 -3.75
N ALA A 188 -7.65 12.18 -3.74
CA ALA A 188 -7.07 10.86 -3.61
C ALA A 188 -6.60 10.32 -4.96
N LEU A 189 -5.44 9.67 -4.98
CA LEU A 189 -4.86 9.03 -6.16
C LEU A 189 -5.10 7.53 -6.14
N LEU A 190 -5.85 7.00 -7.10
CA LEU A 190 -5.86 5.57 -7.41
C LEU A 190 -4.73 5.28 -8.41
N ALA A 191 -3.60 4.77 -7.92
CA ALA A 191 -2.37 4.63 -8.69
C ALA A 191 -2.26 3.26 -9.42
N ASN A 192 -3.34 2.79 -10.00
CA ASN A 192 -3.31 1.66 -10.92
C ASN A 192 -2.61 2.03 -12.24
N ASP A 193 -2.71 3.29 -12.64
CA ASP A 193 -1.90 3.91 -13.68
C ASP A 193 -0.80 4.77 -13.04
N LYS A 194 0.44 4.35 -13.23
CA LYS A 194 1.62 5.08 -12.71
C LYS A 194 1.80 6.45 -13.37
N GLY A 195 1.27 6.66 -14.56
CA GLY A 195 1.30 7.94 -15.26
C GLY A 195 0.58 9.06 -14.50
N LEU A 196 -0.37 8.72 -13.63
CA LEU A 196 -1.13 9.70 -12.85
C LEU A 196 -0.38 10.24 -11.61
N VAL A 197 0.70 9.59 -11.18
CA VAL A 197 1.45 9.98 -9.97
C VAL A 197 2.06 11.38 -10.11
N ASN A 198 2.79 11.63 -11.18
CA ASN A 198 3.48 12.90 -11.37
C ASN A 198 2.52 14.09 -11.53
N PRO A 199 1.45 14.02 -12.35
CA PRO A 199 0.44 15.08 -12.40
C PRO A 199 -0.19 15.38 -11.05
N TRP A 200 -0.48 14.32 -10.26
CA TRP A 200 -1.04 14.48 -8.92
C TRP A 200 -0.06 15.15 -7.96
N LEU A 201 1.21 14.76 -7.93
CA LEU A 201 2.22 15.41 -7.10
C LEU A 201 2.46 16.87 -7.48
N LYS A 202 2.45 17.19 -8.80
CA LYS A 202 2.56 18.57 -9.30
C LYS A 202 1.39 19.44 -8.87
N LYS A 203 0.16 18.92 -8.89
CA LYS A 203 -1.05 19.64 -8.43
C LYS A 203 -0.89 20.19 -7.00
N TYR A 204 -0.17 19.47 -6.15
CA TYR A 204 0.08 19.87 -4.75
C TYR A 204 1.45 20.54 -4.56
N ASN A 205 2.16 20.89 -5.63
CA ASN A 205 3.49 21.48 -5.60
C ASN A 205 4.49 20.67 -4.77
N LEU A 206 4.41 19.34 -4.83
CA LEU A 206 5.35 18.45 -4.14
C LEU A 206 6.55 18.09 -5.03
N ILE A 207 6.43 18.29 -6.33
CA ILE A 207 7.51 18.16 -7.32
C ILE A 207 7.37 19.28 -8.37
N LYS A 208 8.48 19.59 -9.09
CA LYS A 208 8.51 20.54 -10.21
C LYS A 208 7.93 19.96 -11.51
#